data_a9dd78f51a60a8715b89d84e0dd3b172
#
_entry.id   a9dd78f51a60a8715b89d84e0dd3b172
#
_cell.length_a   1.000
_cell.length_b   1.000
_cell.length_c   1.000
_cell.angle_alpha   90.00
_cell.angle_beta   90.00
_cell.angle_gamma   90.00
#
_symmetry.space_group_name_H-M   'P 1'
#
loop_
_entity.id
_entity.type
_entity.pdbx_description
1 polymer ?
#
loop_
_entity_poly.entity_id
_entity_poly.type
_entity_poly.pdbx_seq_one_letter_code
_entity_poly.pdbx_strand_id
1 'polypeptide(L)'
;VPRGAIPRTDNSKLQMLKARDLYQQGKLKILHSSHAYRTGSSETTIIDKSIDKADEILLQVKAVFEKVLNIEQYSLTDSFLELGGDSLMGFELVSKIEERFHVKLNLREVLLDSSVSGVANYVRRTLAGAKGASKAVDLEQECNLDASIAPTNAYTVAPQDCRNILLTGATGFLGAQLIRAILTQYPHDGLNLYCLVRADSEEAGLERLINNMIHYQCWDESYRAFLHPVIGDLSTEKFGLSEELWQELTEKIQVIYHNGALLNFVFPYEFLK
;
A
#
# COMPACT_ATOMS: atom_id res chain seq x y z
N VAL A 1 10.66 -7.30 17.22
CA VAL A 1 11.73 -6.34 17.56
C VAL A 1 11.16 -5.20 18.40
N PRO A 2 11.98 -4.52 19.25
CA PRO A 2 11.52 -3.36 20.01
C PRO A 2 10.98 -2.24 19.09
N ARG A 3 10.08 -1.40 19.61
CA ARG A 3 9.62 -0.20 18.88
C ARG A 3 10.83 0.67 18.50
N GLY A 4 10.86 1.16 17.28
CA GLY A 4 11.94 2.01 16.76
C GLY A 4 13.21 1.27 16.32
N ALA A 5 13.32 -0.04 16.52
CA ALA A 5 14.51 -0.81 16.12
C ALA A 5 14.60 -1.06 14.61
N ILE A 6 13.46 -1.01 13.90
CA ILE A 6 13.45 -1.15 12.45
C ILE A 6 13.77 0.22 11.83
N PRO A 7 14.81 0.31 10.97
CA PRO A 7 15.21 1.58 10.37
C PRO A 7 14.09 2.16 9.49
N ARG A 8 13.95 3.47 9.55
CA ARG A 8 12.98 4.25 8.77
C ARG A 8 13.71 5.37 8.04
N THR A 9 13.14 5.82 6.93
CA THR A 9 13.54 7.06 6.26
C THR A 9 13.10 8.27 7.08
N ASP A 10 13.59 9.46 6.73
CA ASP A 10 13.17 10.73 7.35
C ASP A 10 11.64 10.94 7.25
N ASN A 11 11.02 10.37 6.24
CA ASN A 11 9.56 10.38 6.05
C ASN A 11 8.85 9.19 6.75
N SER A 12 9.48 8.58 7.75
CA SER A 12 8.96 7.48 8.57
C SER A 12 8.62 6.18 7.81
N LYS A 13 9.00 6.03 6.55
CA LYS A 13 8.81 4.78 5.79
C LYS A 13 9.81 3.72 6.24
N LEU A 14 9.38 2.46 6.28
CA LEU A 14 10.23 1.32 6.65
C LEU A 14 11.29 1.07 5.58
N GLN A 15 12.55 1.00 6.00
CA GLN A 15 13.67 0.59 5.16
C GLN A 15 13.84 -0.93 5.24
N MET A 16 13.05 -1.68 4.47
CA MET A 16 12.96 -3.14 4.57
C MET A 16 14.31 -3.84 4.34
N LEU A 17 15.10 -3.42 3.34
CA LEU A 17 16.40 -4.01 3.06
C LEU A 17 17.37 -3.78 4.21
N LYS A 18 17.47 -2.56 4.71
CA LYS A 18 18.32 -2.23 5.85
C LYS A 18 17.87 -2.98 7.11
N ALA A 19 16.57 -3.18 7.29
CA ALA A 19 16.03 -4.01 8.36
C ALA A 19 16.45 -5.49 8.19
N ARG A 20 16.39 -6.03 6.96
CA ARG A 20 16.84 -7.39 6.62
C ARG A 20 18.34 -7.55 6.92
N ASP A 21 19.15 -6.61 6.47
CA ASP A 21 20.61 -6.66 6.67
C ASP A 21 20.96 -6.62 8.15
N LEU A 22 20.32 -5.75 8.94
CA LEU A 22 20.49 -5.70 10.39
C LEU A 22 20.03 -7.00 11.07
N TYR A 23 18.97 -7.63 10.55
CA TYR A 23 18.50 -8.93 11.02
C TYR A 23 19.52 -10.04 10.74
N GLN A 24 20.01 -10.13 9.50
CA GLN A 24 21.02 -11.11 9.08
C GLN A 24 22.34 -10.95 9.82
N GLN A 25 22.72 -9.71 10.15
CA GLN A 25 23.91 -9.40 10.96
C GLN A 25 23.71 -9.63 12.47
N GLY A 26 22.53 -10.08 12.90
CA GLY A 26 22.21 -10.27 14.32
C GLY A 26 22.11 -8.97 15.12
N LYS A 27 22.07 -7.81 14.46
CA LYS A 27 22.01 -6.48 15.10
C LYS A 27 20.60 -6.05 15.51
N LEU A 28 19.56 -6.77 15.07
CA LEU A 28 18.19 -6.56 15.53
C LEU A 28 17.86 -7.49 16.70
N LYS A 29 17.49 -6.95 17.83
CA LYS A 29 16.99 -7.72 18.97
C LYS A 29 15.58 -8.25 18.64
N ILE A 30 15.48 -9.55 18.38
CA ILE A 30 14.20 -10.22 18.12
C ILE A 30 13.53 -10.50 19.44
N LEU A 31 12.28 -10.05 19.63
CA LEU A 31 11.48 -10.32 20.82
C LEU A 31 10.62 -11.55 20.64
N HIS A 32 10.11 -11.80 19.43
CA HIS A 32 9.29 -12.95 19.07
C HIS A 32 9.44 -13.28 17.59
N SER A 33 9.42 -14.56 17.22
CA SER A 33 9.39 -15.01 15.83
C SER A 33 8.31 -16.07 15.69
N SER A 34 7.34 -15.84 14.81
CA SER A 34 6.24 -16.78 14.53
C SER A 34 6.65 -17.93 13.60
N HIS A 35 7.82 -17.81 12.93
CA HIS A 35 8.38 -18.86 12.10
C HIS A 35 9.77 -19.24 12.60
N ALA A 36 9.96 -20.53 12.90
CA ALA A 36 11.28 -21.12 12.86
C ALA A 36 11.75 -21.01 11.39
N TYR A 37 12.55 -19.98 11.09
CA TYR A 37 13.28 -19.95 9.83
C TYR A 37 14.08 -21.26 9.79
N ARG A 38 13.71 -22.15 8.88
CA ARG A 38 14.56 -23.29 8.55
C ARG A 38 15.89 -22.70 8.17
N THR A 39 16.90 -22.89 9.02
CA THR A 39 18.31 -22.85 8.65
C THR A 39 18.57 -24.07 7.77
N GLY A 40 17.88 -24.11 6.62
CA GLY A 40 18.26 -24.91 5.50
C GLY A 40 19.09 -23.96 4.64
N SER A 41 20.33 -24.35 4.39
CA SER A 41 21.23 -23.75 3.44
C SER A 41 20.43 -23.12 2.29
N SER A 42 20.17 -21.82 2.38
CA SER A 42 19.83 -21.06 1.21
C SER A 42 21.06 -21.21 0.34
N GLU A 43 20.93 -22.02 -0.67
CA GLU A 43 21.68 -21.73 -1.88
C GLU A 43 21.46 -20.25 -2.10
N THR A 44 22.44 -19.47 -1.71
CA THR A 44 22.71 -18.17 -2.25
C THR A 44 22.60 -18.44 -3.74
N THR A 45 21.48 -18.02 -4.36
CA THR A 45 21.41 -18.01 -5.80
C THR A 45 22.52 -17.04 -6.17
N ILE A 46 23.67 -17.63 -6.35
CA ILE A 46 24.84 -17.03 -6.94
C ILE A 46 24.25 -16.37 -8.17
N ILE A 47 24.33 -15.05 -8.22
CA ILE A 47 24.13 -14.27 -9.43
C ILE A 47 24.74 -15.10 -10.52
N ASP A 48 23.89 -15.63 -11.38
CA ASP A 48 24.32 -16.47 -12.47
C ASP A 48 25.41 -15.70 -13.21
N LYS A 49 26.64 -16.18 -13.13
CA LYS A 49 27.79 -15.62 -13.84
C LYS A 49 27.65 -15.75 -15.36
N SER A 50 26.51 -16.20 -15.82
CA SER A 50 26.12 -16.33 -17.22
C SER A 50 25.30 -15.15 -17.75
N ILE A 51 25.38 -13.95 -17.14
CA ILE A 51 25.00 -12.76 -17.89
C ILE A 51 26.04 -12.63 -18.98
N ASP A 52 25.67 -13.16 -20.13
CA ASP A 52 26.44 -12.96 -21.35
C ASP A 52 26.76 -11.47 -21.47
N LYS A 53 28.02 -11.14 -21.85
CA LYS A 53 28.44 -9.75 -22.14
C LYS A 53 27.53 -9.05 -23.18
N ALA A 54 26.53 -9.76 -23.71
CA ALA A 54 25.59 -9.34 -24.71
C ALA A 54 24.49 -8.39 -24.24
N ASP A 55 24.23 -8.22 -22.92
CA ASP A 55 23.15 -7.34 -22.47
C ASP A 55 23.65 -6.09 -21.75
N GLU A 56 24.32 -5.24 -22.51
CA GLU A 56 24.86 -3.97 -22.01
C GLU A 56 23.79 -3.07 -21.40
N ILE A 57 22.57 -3.08 -21.94
CA ILE A 57 21.45 -2.28 -21.42
C ILE A 57 21.07 -2.76 -20.03
N LEU A 58 20.95 -4.07 -19.81
CA LEU A 58 20.60 -4.62 -18.50
C LEU A 58 21.65 -4.26 -17.44
N LEU A 59 22.94 -4.38 -17.79
CA LEU A 59 24.04 -4.03 -16.89
C LEU A 59 24.05 -2.54 -16.52
N GLN A 60 23.79 -1.69 -17.49
CA GLN A 60 23.73 -0.26 -17.28
C GLN A 60 22.53 0.16 -16.44
N VAL A 61 21.34 -0.41 -16.67
CA VAL A 61 20.15 -0.19 -15.83
C VAL A 61 20.40 -0.69 -14.42
N LYS A 62 20.98 -1.88 -14.26
CA LYS A 62 21.37 -2.43 -12.96
C LYS A 62 22.28 -1.48 -12.20
N ALA A 63 23.32 -0.93 -12.84
CA ALA A 63 24.24 0.02 -12.20
C ALA A 63 23.51 1.32 -11.73
N VAL A 64 22.49 1.78 -12.47
CA VAL A 64 21.68 2.92 -12.03
C VAL A 64 20.83 2.57 -10.80
N PHE A 65 20.21 1.38 -10.77
CA PHE A 65 19.46 0.89 -9.61
C PHE A 65 20.36 0.82 -8.35
N GLU A 66 21.53 0.20 -8.48
CA GLU A 66 22.49 0.09 -7.39
C GLU A 66 22.89 1.44 -6.81
N LYS A 67 23.12 2.42 -7.69
CA LYS A 67 23.46 3.77 -7.30
C LYS A 67 22.33 4.54 -6.62
N VAL A 68 21.10 4.41 -7.13
CA VAL A 68 19.92 5.12 -6.61
C VAL A 68 19.45 4.52 -5.29
N LEU A 69 19.43 3.19 -5.21
CA LEU A 69 18.94 2.46 -4.02
C LEU A 69 20.04 2.21 -2.98
N ASN A 70 21.33 2.42 -3.36
CA ASN A 70 22.49 2.09 -2.55
C ASN A 70 22.47 0.63 -2.04
N ILE A 71 22.27 -0.31 -2.96
CA ILE A 71 22.17 -1.75 -2.69
C ILE A 71 23.11 -2.54 -3.60
N GLU A 72 23.59 -3.72 -3.14
CA GLU A 72 24.50 -4.57 -3.91
C GLU A 72 23.93 -5.96 -4.20
N GLN A 73 22.98 -6.44 -3.37
CA GLN A 73 22.45 -7.81 -3.47
C GLN A 73 20.93 -7.79 -3.59
N TYR A 74 20.42 -8.20 -4.75
CA TYR A 74 18.98 -8.28 -5.05
C TYR A 74 18.78 -9.10 -6.33
N SER A 75 17.55 -9.57 -6.58
CA SER A 75 17.19 -10.21 -7.85
C SER A 75 16.90 -9.17 -8.93
N LEU A 76 17.24 -9.46 -10.17
CA LEU A 76 16.90 -8.60 -11.31
C LEU A 76 15.38 -8.47 -11.54
N THR A 77 14.60 -9.34 -10.91
CA THR A 77 13.13 -9.36 -10.94
C THR A 77 12.49 -8.69 -9.74
N ASP A 78 13.28 -8.31 -8.71
CA ASP A 78 12.73 -7.60 -7.55
C ASP A 78 12.26 -6.21 -7.97
N SER A 79 11.08 -5.82 -7.51
CA SER A 79 10.49 -4.51 -7.81
C SER A 79 11.26 -3.39 -7.07
N PHE A 80 11.44 -2.25 -7.73
CA PHE A 80 12.08 -1.05 -7.15
C PHE A 80 11.51 -0.67 -5.77
N LEU A 81 10.20 -0.84 -5.58
CA LEU A 81 9.54 -0.53 -4.33
C LEU A 81 9.85 -1.56 -3.24
N GLU A 82 9.90 -2.86 -3.59
CA GLU A 82 10.29 -3.93 -2.66
C GLU A 82 11.73 -3.78 -2.22
N LEU A 83 12.59 -3.26 -3.10
CA LEU A 83 13.97 -2.92 -2.81
C LEU A 83 14.13 -1.67 -1.94
N GLY A 84 13.04 -1.00 -1.56
CA GLY A 84 13.03 0.16 -0.67
C GLY A 84 13.06 1.50 -1.39
N GLY A 85 12.86 1.50 -2.70
CA GLY A 85 12.67 2.72 -3.48
C GLY A 85 11.40 3.46 -3.09
N ASP A 86 11.43 4.76 -3.22
CA ASP A 86 10.26 5.63 -3.05
C ASP A 86 10.02 6.49 -4.28
N SER A 87 9.00 7.34 -4.20
CA SER A 87 8.59 8.18 -5.32
C SER A 87 9.69 9.14 -5.79
N LEU A 88 10.45 9.72 -4.86
CA LEU A 88 11.52 10.67 -5.19
C LEU A 88 12.69 9.93 -5.86
N MET A 89 13.06 8.79 -5.29
CA MET A 89 14.08 7.91 -5.87
C MET A 89 13.66 7.37 -7.25
N GLY A 90 12.36 7.15 -7.48
CA GLY A 90 11.82 6.76 -8.79
C GLY A 90 12.01 7.83 -9.86
N PHE A 91 11.82 9.10 -9.54
CA PHE A 91 12.16 10.20 -10.43
C PHE A 91 13.66 10.27 -10.72
N GLU A 92 14.49 10.10 -9.70
CA GLU A 92 15.94 10.07 -9.86
C GLU A 92 16.38 8.89 -10.75
N LEU A 93 15.78 7.71 -10.55
CA LEU A 93 16.02 6.53 -11.39
C LEU A 93 15.72 6.82 -12.86
N VAL A 94 14.53 7.33 -13.15
CA VAL A 94 14.11 7.66 -14.52
C VAL A 94 15.04 8.70 -15.13
N SER A 95 15.33 9.78 -14.43
CA SER A 95 16.21 10.85 -14.90
C SER A 95 17.61 10.34 -15.25
N LYS A 96 18.20 9.48 -14.38
CA LYS A 96 19.53 8.90 -14.66
C LYS A 96 19.53 7.91 -15.83
N ILE A 97 18.43 7.17 -16.02
CA ILE A 97 18.30 6.27 -17.16
C ILE A 97 18.12 7.07 -18.46
N GLU A 98 17.27 8.11 -18.45
CA GLU A 98 17.11 9.03 -19.59
C GLU A 98 18.43 9.67 -20.03
N GLU A 99 19.20 10.17 -19.06
CA GLU A 99 20.51 10.77 -19.28
C GLU A 99 21.50 9.75 -19.89
N ARG A 100 21.50 8.53 -19.37
CA ARG A 100 22.46 7.50 -19.79
C ARG A 100 22.21 6.94 -21.17
N PHE A 101 20.94 6.78 -21.52
CA PHE A 101 20.53 6.17 -22.81
C PHE A 101 20.07 7.19 -23.85
N HIS A 102 20.03 8.48 -23.52
CA HIS A 102 19.52 9.56 -24.35
C HIS A 102 18.11 9.30 -24.89
N VAL A 103 17.25 8.73 -24.05
CA VAL A 103 15.85 8.43 -24.35
C VAL A 103 14.93 9.24 -23.45
N LYS A 104 13.65 9.34 -23.82
CA LYS A 104 12.60 9.81 -22.94
C LYS A 104 11.77 8.64 -22.49
N LEU A 105 11.62 8.50 -21.18
CA LEU A 105 10.85 7.42 -20.55
C LEU A 105 9.61 7.99 -19.88
N ASN A 106 8.52 7.26 -19.96
CA ASN A 106 7.35 7.55 -19.17
C ASN A 106 7.50 6.87 -17.80
N LEU A 107 7.51 7.64 -16.72
CA LEU A 107 7.63 7.12 -15.36
C LEU A 107 6.56 6.06 -15.07
N ARG A 108 5.35 6.23 -15.60
CA ARG A 108 4.27 5.24 -15.50
C ARG A 108 4.68 3.87 -16.05
N GLU A 109 5.26 3.83 -17.24
CA GLU A 109 5.70 2.58 -17.86
C GLU A 109 6.84 1.91 -17.09
N VAL A 110 7.73 2.72 -16.49
CA VAL A 110 8.79 2.24 -15.60
C VAL A 110 8.21 1.61 -14.34
N LEU A 111 7.13 2.16 -13.81
CA LEU A 111 6.49 1.65 -12.59
C LEU A 111 5.60 0.43 -12.82
N LEU A 112 5.12 0.19 -14.05
CA LEU A 112 4.35 -1.01 -14.41
C LEU A 112 5.16 -2.30 -14.19
N ASP A 113 6.44 -2.27 -14.53
CA ASP A 113 7.40 -3.31 -14.21
C ASP A 113 8.69 -2.63 -13.75
N SER A 114 8.71 -2.26 -12.48
CA SER A 114 9.80 -1.51 -11.87
C SER A 114 10.98 -2.38 -11.44
N SER A 115 11.10 -3.60 -11.98
CA SER A 115 12.28 -4.44 -11.83
C SER A 115 13.40 -4.00 -12.78
N VAL A 116 14.65 -4.37 -12.49
CA VAL A 116 15.77 -4.10 -13.38
C VAL A 116 15.52 -4.68 -14.77
N SER A 117 14.99 -5.91 -14.83
CA SER A 117 14.67 -6.59 -16.08
C SER A 117 13.56 -5.88 -16.86
N GLY A 118 12.50 -5.45 -16.18
CA GLY A 118 11.38 -4.72 -16.78
C GLY A 118 11.80 -3.38 -17.34
N VAL A 119 12.55 -2.61 -16.57
CA VAL A 119 13.07 -1.30 -17.00
C VAL A 119 14.05 -1.44 -18.16
N ALA A 120 14.94 -2.44 -18.13
CA ALA A 120 15.86 -2.73 -19.26
C ALA A 120 15.08 -3.09 -20.52
N ASN A 121 14.01 -3.89 -20.42
CA ASN A 121 13.14 -4.23 -21.55
C ASN A 121 12.41 -2.97 -22.08
N TYR A 122 11.98 -2.08 -21.21
CA TYR A 122 11.36 -0.83 -21.63
C TYR A 122 12.34 0.07 -22.38
N VAL A 123 13.56 0.24 -21.86
CA VAL A 123 14.64 0.99 -22.53
C VAL A 123 14.91 0.40 -23.91
N ARG A 124 15.06 -0.94 -24.05
CA ARG A 124 15.27 -1.60 -25.37
C ARG A 124 14.15 -1.28 -26.35
N ARG A 125 12.89 -1.40 -25.93
CA ARG A 125 11.74 -1.08 -26.77
C ARG A 125 11.74 0.38 -27.22
N THR A 126 12.07 1.29 -26.32
CA THR A 126 12.15 2.74 -26.60
C THR A 126 13.26 3.04 -27.59
N LEU A 127 14.45 2.46 -27.43
CA LEU A 127 15.59 2.58 -28.36
C LEU A 127 15.27 2.01 -29.75
N ALA A 128 14.48 0.94 -29.80
CA ALA A 128 14.00 0.34 -31.06
C ALA A 128 12.88 1.16 -31.76
N GLY A 129 12.52 2.34 -31.21
CA GLY A 129 11.49 3.20 -31.77
C GLY A 129 10.04 2.75 -31.50
N ALA A 130 9.84 1.76 -30.65
CA ALA A 130 8.51 1.37 -30.19
C ALA A 130 7.94 2.50 -29.30
N LYS A 131 6.96 3.22 -29.81
CA LYS A 131 6.17 4.14 -28.97
C LYS A 131 5.43 3.28 -27.95
N GLY A 132 5.67 3.54 -26.67
CA GLY A 132 4.95 2.90 -25.59
C GLY A 132 3.44 3.03 -25.82
N ALA A 133 2.77 1.90 -25.95
CA ALA A 133 1.31 1.86 -26.10
C ALA A 133 0.67 2.01 -24.70
N SER A 134 0.89 3.15 -24.04
CA SER A 134 0.08 3.53 -22.90
C SER A 134 -1.29 3.92 -23.46
N LYS A 135 -2.30 3.04 -23.33
CA LYS A 135 -3.68 3.47 -23.47
C LYS A 135 -3.89 4.58 -22.44
N ALA A 136 -4.07 5.81 -22.91
CA ALA A 136 -4.47 6.88 -22.01
C ALA A 136 -5.80 6.47 -21.37
N VAL A 137 -5.85 6.51 -20.03
CA VAL A 137 -7.11 6.31 -19.32
C VAL A 137 -8.05 7.42 -19.72
N ASP A 138 -9.24 7.07 -20.14
CA ASP A 138 -10.30 8.03 -20.37
C ASP A 138 -10.91 8.41 -19.02
N LEU A 139 -10.40 9.48 -18.43
CA LEU A 139 -10.87 9.97 -17.14
C LEU A 139 -12.33 10.44 -17.18
N GLU A 140 -12.87 10.79 -18.35
CA GLU A 140 -14.29 11.16 -18.49
C GLU A 140 -15.17 9.92 -18.32
N GLN A 141 -14.76 8.77 -18.86
CA GLN A 141 -15.45 7.50 -18.63
C GLN A 141 -15.33 7.05 -17.17
N GLU A 142 -14.16 7.23 -16.54
CA GLU A 142 -13.95 6.87 -15.13
C GLU A 142 -14.76 7.74 -14.16
N CYS A 143 -15.20 8.92 -14.56
CA CYS A 143 -16.06 9.80 -13.75
C CYS A 143 -17.53 9.37 -13.78
N ASN A 144 -17.90 8.42 -14.63
CA ASN A 144 -19.28 7.95 -14.72
C ASN A 144 -19.47 6.66 -13.91
N LEU A 145 -20.43 6.67 -13.02
CA LEU A 145 -20.88 5.46 -12.34
C LEU A 145 -21.62 4.56 -13.33
N ASP A 146 -21.51 3.25 -13.12
CA ASP A 146 -22.36 2.29 -13.84
C ASP A 146 -23.84 2.63 -13.60
N ALA A 147 -24.65 2.59 -14.67
CA ALA A 147 -26.06 2.96 -14.60
C ALA A 147 -26.89 2.06 -13.65
N SER A 148 -26.37 0.88 -13.30
CA SER A 148 -26.97 -0.01 -12.29
C SER A 148 -26.76 0.49 -10.86
N ILE A 149 -25.78 1.38 -10.62
CA ILE A 149 -25.51 1.98 -9.32
C ILE A 149 -26.41 3.18 -9.13
N ALA A 150 -27.61 2.95 -8.66
CA ALA A 150 -28.61 3.98 -8.38
C ALA A 150 -29.26 3.75 -7.01
N PRO A 151 -29.68 4.81 -6.31
CA PRO A 151 -30.44 4.66 -5.08
C PRO A 151 -31.75 3.91 -5.36
N THR A 152 -32.03 2.87 -4.60
CA THR A 152 -33.28 2.11 -4.72
C THR A 152 -34.44 2.75 -3.96
N ASN A 153 -34.13 3.55 -2.93
CA ASN A 153 -35.09 4.18 -2.05
C ASN A 153 -34.81 5.66 -1.85
N ALA A 154 -35.82 6.41 -1.45
CA ALA A 154 -35.64 7.79 -1.03
C ALA A 154 -34.80 7.87 0.23
N TYR A 155 -33.92 8.89 0.31
CA TYR A 155 -33.17 9.20 1.50
C TYR A 155 -34.10 9.49 2.69
N THR A 156 -33.99 8.72 3.76
CA THR A 156 -34.96 8.75 4.87
C THR A 156 -34.41 9.31 6.17
N VAL A 157 -33.08 9.37 6.32
CA VAL A 157 -32.43 9.76 7.57
C VAL A 157 -31.40 10.84 7.30
N ALA A 158 -31.44 11.95 8.05
CA ALA A 158 -30.41 12.99 7.94
C ALA A 158 -29.06 12.47 8.45
N PRO A 159 -27.91 12.89 7.88
CA PRO A 159 -26.60 12.36 8.27
C PRO A 159 -26.31 12.43 9.77
N GLN A 160 -26.76 13.49 10.45
CA GLN A 160 -26.59 13.67 11.90
C GLN A 160 -27.43 12.67 12.73
N ASP A 161 -28.46 12.08 12.15
CA ASP A 161 -29.34 11.12 12.80
C ASP A 161 -28.95 9.66 12.50
N CYS A 162 -27.96 9.45 11.62
CA CYS A 162 -27.42 8.12 11.32
C CYS A 162 -26.76 7.51 12.55
N ARG A 163 -26.97 6.23 12.76
CA ARG A 163 -26.40 5.46 13.89
C ARG A 163 -25.46 4.35 13.45
N ASN A 164 -25.62 3.85 12.24
CA ASN A 164 -24.77 2.82 11.67
C ASN A 164 -23.84 3.46 10.61
N ILE A 165 -22.61 3.64 10.99
CA ILE A 165 -21.59 4.38 10.23
C ILE A 165 -20.50 3.43 9.80
N LEU A 166 -20.16 3.35 8.51
CA LEU A 166 -18.98 2.65 8.02
C LEU A 166 -17.83 3.64 7.82
N LEU A 167 -16.68 3.35 8.42
CA LEU A 167 -15.44 4.12 8.25
C LEU A 167 -14.36 3.25 7.60
N THR A 168 -13.87 3.67 6.45
CA THR A 168 -12.66 3.10 5.85
C THR A 168 -11.42 3.92 6.25
N GLY A 169 -10.23 3.30 6.23
CA GLY A 169 -9.00 3.99 6.63
C GLY A 169 -8.92 4.32 8.13
N ALA A 170 -9.68 3.63 8.97
CA ALA A 170 -9.78 3.83 10.41
C ALA A 170 -8.44 3.69 11.15
N THR A 171 -7.50 2.92 10.61
CA THR A 171 -6.16 2.68 11.21
C THR A 171 -5.09 3.68 10.77
N GLY A 172 -5.46 4.74 10.06
CA GLY A 172 -4.58 5.86 9.68
C GLY A 172 -4.64 7.01 10.69
N PHE A 173 -3.80 8.04 10.47
CA PHE A 173 -3.81 9.28 11.29
C PHE A 173 -5.18 9.96 11.29
N LEU A 174 -5.69 10.29 10.10
CA LEU A 174 -6.99 10.95 9.96
C LEU A 174 -8.13 10.03 10.46
N GLY A 175 -8.03 8.71 10.23
CA GLY A 175 -9.01 7.75 10.72
C GLY A 175 -9.17 7.77 12.24
N ALA A 176 -8.07 7.82 12.99
CA ALA A 176 -8.10 7.95 14.45
C ALA A 176 -8.82 9.23 14.91
N GLN A 177 -8.57 10.37 14.23
CA GLN A 177 -9.23 11.64 14.55
C GLN A 177 -10.71 11.63 14.15
N LEU A 178 -11.06 10.97 13.02
CA LEU A 178 -12.46 10.81 12.60
C LEU A 178 -13.25 9.95 13.59
N ILE A 179 -12.67 8.83 14.07
CA ILE A 179 -13.31 8.03 15.14
C ILE A 179 -13.62 8.90 16.33
N ARG A 180 -12.63 9.64 16.85
CA ARG A 180 -12.83 10.58 17.97
C ARG A 180 -13.92 11.61 17.67
N ALA A 181 -13.88 12.26 16.50
CA ALA A 181 -14.84 13.29 16.13
C ALA A 181 -16.26 12.72 16.04
N ILE A 182 -16.45 11.57 15.41
CA ILE A 182 -17.75 10.89 15.31
C ILE A 182 -18.27 10.57 16.71
N LEU A 183 -17.45 9.92 17.55
CA LEU A 183 -17.86 9.50 18.89
C LEU A 183 -18.07 10.68 19.87
N THR A 184 -17.55 11.87 19.56
CA THR A 184 -17.81 13.08 20.37
C THR A 184 -18.99 13.92 19.84
N GLN A 185 -19.33 13.82 18.56
CA GLN A 185 -20.34 14.68 17.94
C GLN A 185 -21.72 14.00 17.78
N TYR A 186 -21.71 12.67 17.51
CA TYR A 186 -22.95 11.92 17.37
C TYR A 186 -23.51 11.50 18.74
N PRO A 187 -24.83 11.50 18.91
CA PRO A 187 -25.45 10.91 20.09
C PRO A 187 -25.09 9.43 20.20
N HIS A 188 -24.76 8.99 21.42
CA HIS A 188 -24.32 7.60 21.64
C HIS A 188 -25.45 6.57 21.63
N ASP A 189 -26.70 7.00 21.72
CA ASP A 189 -27.85 6.09 21.73
C ASP A 189 -27.97 5.36 20.38
N GLY A 190 -27.68 4.06 20.43
CA GLY A 190 -27.70 3.17 19.27
C GLY A 190 -26.59 3.40 18.23
N LEU A 191 -25.53 4.17 18.57
CA LEU A 191 -24.41 4.42 17.64
C LEU A 191 -23.55 3.17 17.46
N ASN A 192 -23.29 2.81 16.21
CA ASN A 192 -22.36 1.74 15.83
C ASN A 192 -21.39 2.26 14.76
N LEU A 193 -20.11 2.22 15.04
CA LEU A 193 -19.06 2.61 14.11
C LEU A 193 -18.33 1.37 13.59
N TYR A 194 -18.71 0.95 12.39
CA TYR A 194 -18.11 -0.16 11.68
C TYR A 194 -16.81 0.31 11.03
N CYS A 195 -15.69 -0.24 11.45
CA CYS A 195 -14.37 0.16 10.97
C CYS A 195 -13.77 -0.92 10.09
N LEU A 196 -13.59 -0.67 8.80
CA LEU A 196 -12.90 -1.60 7.90
C LEU A 196 -11.42 -1.68 8.28
N VAL A 197 -10.96 -2.87 8.64
CA VAL A 197 -9.60 -3.12 9.16
C VAL A 197 -9.03 -4.40 8.60
N ARG A 198 -7.78 -4.38 8.15
CA ARG A 198 -7.03 -5.60 7.80
C ARG A 198 -6.48 -6.23 9.07
N ALA A 199 -7.01 -7.38 9.45
CA ALA A 199 -6.59 -8.16 10.61
C ALA A 199 -6.97 -9.63 10.43
N ASP A 200 -6.45 -10.50 11.31
CA ASP A 200 -6.73 -11.94 11.27
C ASP A 200 -8.01 -12.31 12.04
N SER A 201 -8.49 -11.42 12.93
CA SER A 201 -9.74 -11.57 13.68
C SER A 201 -10.32 -10.23 14.11
N GLU A 202 -11.58 -10.23 14.56
CA GLU A 202 -12.23 -9.02 15.10
C GLU A 202 -11.48 -8.47 16.32
N GLU A 203 -11.01 -9.34 17.23
CA GLU A 203 -10.25 -8.94 18.40
C GLU A 203 -8.95 -8.23 17.99
N ALA A 204 -8.21 -8.82 17.04
CA ALA A 204 -6.99 -8.21 16.51
C ALA A 204 -7.27 -6.89 15.78
N GLY A 205 -8.40 -6.82 15.09
CA GLY A 205 -8.90 -5.59 14.45
C GLY A 205 -9.19 -4.48 15.46
N LEU A 206 -9.89 -4.82 16.55
CA LEU A 206 -10.21 -3.89 17.62
C LEU A 206 -8.93 -3.41 18.33
N GLU A 207 -8.03 -4.31 18.68
CA GLU A 207 -6.73 -3.95 19.27
C GLU A 207 -5.94 -3.01 18.36
N ARG A 208 -5.96 -3.26 17.06
CA ARG A 208 -5.30 -2.40 16.08
C ARG A 208 -5.88 -0.99 16.05
N LEU A 209 -7.20 -0.83 16.11
CA LEU A 209 -7.88 0.46 16.21
C LEU A 209 -7.50 1.18 17.51
N ILE A 210 -7.61 0.50 18.64
CA ILE A 210 -7.27 1.05 19.96
C ILE A 210 -5.81 1.51 20.01
N ASN A 211 -4.87 0.65 19.60
CA ASN A 211 -3.45 0.98 19.57
C ASN A 211 -3.14 2.18 18.67
N ASN A 212 -3.84 2.30 17.54
CA ASN A 212 -3.72 3.45 16.64
C ASN A 212 -4.22 4.75 17.32
N MET A 213 -5.37 4.69 17.97
CA MET A 213 -5.92 5.84 18.69
C MET A 213 -5.06 6.25 19.90
N ILE A 214 -4.51 5.28 20.64
CA ILE A 214 -3.52 5.53 21.71
C ILE A 214 -2.28 6.22 21.14
N HIS A 215 -1.76 5.73 20.00
CA HIS A 215 -0.59 6.32 19.35
C HIS A 215 -0.81 7.79 19.00
N TYR A 216 -2.00 8.15 18.53
CA TYR A 216 -2.37 9.53 18.20
C TYR A 216 -3.01 10.30 19.36
N GLN A 217 -2.94 9.77 20.58
CA GLN A 217 -3.40 10.42 21.83
C GLN A 217 -4.88 10.85 21.78
N CYS A 218 -5.72 10.04 21.17
CA CYS A 218 -7.15 10.31 21.04
C CYS A 218 -8.04 9.14 21.50
N TRP A 219 -7.48 8.15 22.22
CA TRP A 219 -8.22 7.05 22.80
C TRP A 219 -8.92 7.44 24.10
N ASP A 220 -10.16 6.98 24.25
CA ASP A 220 -10.92 6.92 25.49
C ASP A 220 -11.56 5.53 25.61
N GLU A 221 -11.53 4.92 26.80
CA GLU A 221 -12.06 3.56 27.00
C GLU A 221 -13.57 3.47 26.76
N SER A 222 -14.31 4.56 26.94
CA SER A 222 -15.74 4.64 26.62
C SER A 222 -16.05 4.40 25.14
N TYR A 223 -15.09 4.61 24.26
CA TYR A 223 -15.26 4.41 22.81
C TYR A 223 -15.36 2.94 22.40
N ARG A 224 -14.80 2.03 23.21
CA ARG A 224 -14.74 0.59 22.92
C ARG A 224 -16.10 0.01 22.54
N ALA A 225 -17.16 0.40 23.24
CA ALA A 225 -18.50 -0.14 23.06
C ALA A 225 -19.13 0.20 21.69
N PHE A 226 -18.62 1.21 21.01
CA PHE A 226 -19.15 1.71 19.74
C PHE A 226 -18.35 1.23 18.53
N LEU A 227 -17.16 0.63 18.73
CA LEU A 227 -16.27 0.21 17.66
C LEU A 227 -16.53 -1.24 17.26
N HIS A 228 -16.91 -1.44 16.01
CA HIS A 228 -17.15 -2.73 15.40
C HIS A 228 -16.15 -2.95 14.25
N PRO A 229 -15.08 -3.72 14.47
CA PRO A 229 -14.13 -4.04 13.40
C PRO A 229 -14.80 -4.88 12.32
N VAL A 230 -14.67 -4.46 11.07
CA VAL A 230 -15.04 -5.24 9.89
C VAL A 230 -13.73 -5.70 9.24
N ILE A 231 -13.48 -7.00 9.26
CA ILE A 231 -12.24 -7.56 8.75
C ILE A 231 -12.30 -7.67 7.24
N GLY A 232 -11.52 -6.83 6.56
CA GLY A 232 -11.53 -6.78 5.11
C GLY A 232 -10.45 -5.86 4.53
N ASP A 233 -10.37 -5.79 3.20
CA ASP A 233 -9.39 -5.01 2.46
C ASP A 233 -10.06 -4.23 1.33
N LEU A 234 -9.80 -2.92 1.25
CA LEU A 234 -10.29 -2.03 0.19
C LEU A 234 -9.87 -2.45 -1.22
N SER A 235 -8.76 -3.17 -1.35
CA SER A 235 -8.25 -3.63 -2.65
C SER A 235 -8.99 -4.86 -3.19
N THR A 236 -9.90 -5.43 -2.42
CA THR A 236 -10.61 -6.67 -2.76
C THR A 236 -12.07 -6.37 -3.06
N GLU A 237 -12.64 -7.06 -4.05
CA GLU A 237 -14.06 -6.96 -4.34
C GLU A 237 -14.90 -7.24 -3.08
N LYS A 238 -15.94 -6.43 -2.84
CA LYS A 238 -16.75 -6.48 -1.62
C LYS A 238 -15.90 -6.46 -0.33
N PHE A 239 -14.73 -5.83 -0.39
CA PHE A 239 -13.74 -5.79 0.70
C PHE A 239 -13.22 -7.18 1.15
N GLY A 240 -13.41 -8.24 0.35
CA GLY A 240 -13.10 -9.61 0.71
C GLY A 240 -14.03 -10.21 1.78
N LEU A 241 -15.17 -9.61 2.02
CA LEU A 241 -16.17 -10.08 2.99
C LEU A 241 -16.95 -11.28 2.44
N SER A 242 -17.50 -12.10 3.34
CA SER A 242 -18.49 -13.11 2.94
C SER A 242 -19.74 -12.45 2.39
N GLU A 243 -20.50 -13.18 1.56
CA GLU A 243 -21.73 -12.66 0.98
C GLU A 243 -22.78 -12.28 2.05
N GLU A 244 -22.84 -13.06 3.12
CA GLU A 244 -23.75 -12.82 4.24
C GLU A 244 -23.40 -11.53 4.97
N LEU A 245 -22.11 -11.32 5.31
CA LEU A 245 -21.66 -10.11 5.99
C LEU A 245 -21.79 -8.87 5.09
N TRP A 246 -21.50 -9.03 3.80
CA TRP A 246 -21.69 -7.96 2.83
C TRP A 246 -23.15 -7.52 2.79
N GLN A 247 -24.08 -8.48 2.67
CA GLN A 247 -25.52 -8.20 2.64
C GLN A 247 -25.98 -7.53 3.95
N GLU A 248 -25.54 -8.06 5.10
CA GLU A 248 -25.84 -7.48 6.41
C GLU A 248 -25.42 -6.01 6.50
N LEU A 249 -24.18 -5.69 6.06
CA LEU A 249 -23.69 -4.31 6.08
C LEU A 249 -24.46 -3.41 5.12
N THR A 250 -24.80 -3.89 3.91
CA THR A 250 -25.58 -3.09 2.96
C THR A 250 -26.98 -2.73 3.47
N GLU A 251 -27.57 -3.55 4.32
CA GLU A 251 -28.86 -3.29 4.94
C GLU A 251 -28.77 -2.37 6.17
N LYS A 252 -27.65 -2.45 6.91
CA LYS A 252 -27.48 -1.72 8.18
C LYS A 252 -26.85 -0.34 8.03
N ILE A 253 -25.86 -0.20 7.14
CA ILE A 253 -25.08 1.03 7.03
C ILE A 253 -25.93 2.16 6.47
N GLN A 254 -25.94 3.28 7.17
CA GLN A 254 -26.70 4.47 6.82
C GLN A 254 -25.82 5.57 6.24
N VAL A 255 -24.54 5.61 6.62
CA VAL A 255 -23.57 6.57 6.11
C VAL A 255 -22.17 5.95 6.00
N ILE A 256 -21.42 6.34 4.99
CA ILE A 256 -20.06 5.87 4.76
C ILE A 256 -19.12 7.07 4.82
N TYR A 257 -18.13 7.01 5.72
CA TYR A 257 -16.96 7.88 5.71
C TYR A 257 -15.81 7.15 4.99
N HIS A 258 -15.65 7.44 3.72
CA HIS A 258 -14.58 6.84 2.93
C HIS A 258 -13.29 7.65 3.05
N ASN A 259 -12.43 7.24 3.99
CA ASN A 259 -11.13 7.86 4.27
C ASN A 259 -9.95 6.97 3.87
N GLY A 260 -10.19 5.71 3.54
CA GLY A 260 -9.16 4.78 3.10
C GLY A 260 -8.75 5.06 1.66
N ALA A 261 -7.43 5.23 1.44
CA ALA A 261 -6.87 5.38 0.11
C ALA A 261 -5.41 4.89 0.07
N LEU A 262 -4.99 4.40 -1.07
CA LEU A 262 -3.57 4.21 -1.37
C LEU A 262 -3.02 5.55 -1.88
N LEU A 263 -2.18 6.19 -1.07
CA LEU A 263 -1.54 7.45 -1.45
C LEU A 263 -0.16 7.19 -2.05
N ASN A 264 -0.04 7.49 -3.34
CA ASN A 264 1.25 7.52 -4.01
C ASN A 264 1.23 8.59 -5.10
N PHE A 265 2.17 9.56 -5.02
CA PHE A 265 2.22 10.69 -5.96
C PHE A 265 2.81 10.34 -7.34
N VAL A 266 3.30 9.12 -7.50
CA VAL A 266 4.00 8.66 -8.71
C VAL A 266 3.21 7.59 -9.43
N PHE A 267 2.41 6.79 -8.71
CA PHE A 267 1.62 5.74 -9.33
C PHE A 267 0.58 6.30 -10.28
N PRO A 268 0.47 5.72 -11.47
CA PRO A 268 -0.61 6.06 -12.38
C PRO A 268 -1.96 5.66 -11.79
N TYR A 269 -3.02 6.30 -12.28
CA TYR A 269 -4.38 6.11 -11.79
C TYR A 269 -4.82 4.64 -11.72
N GLU A 270 -4.43 3.82 -12.68
CA GLU A 270 -4.78 2.40 -12.75
C GLU A 270 -4.26 1.55 -11.57
N PHE A 271 -3.24 2.04 -10.89
CA PHE A 271 -2.72 1.39 -9.67
C PHE A 271 -3.36 1.91 -8.39
N LEU A 272 -4.00 3.07 -8.48
CA LEU A 272 -4.63 3.73 -7.33
C LEU A 272 -6.14 3.49 -7.29
N LYS A 273 -6.69 2.99 -8.42
CA LYS A 273 -8.10 2.69 -8.63
C LYS A 273 -8.55 1.46 -7.84
#